data_fac826bdf408b9eb882abd3d9376f1f6
#
_entry.id   fac826bdf408b9eb882abd3d9376f1f6
#
_cell.length_a   1.000
_cell.length_b   1.000
_cell.length_c   1.000
_cell.angle_alpha   90.00
_cell.angle_beta   90.00
_cell.angle_gamma   90.00
#
_symmetry.space_group_name_H-M   'P 1'
#
loop_
_entity.id
_entity.type
_entity.pdbx_description
1 polymer ?
#
loop_
_entity_poly.entity_id
_entity_poly.type
_entity_poly.pdbx_seq_one_letter_code
_entity_poly.pdbx_strand_id
1 'polypeptide(L)'
;MKKAIYVEGLSEMTFVYQMLLTHFDSDWMQVRINCVNLKNADTTPKPDDYGADDAPNQFLLRNVGNDESVSSMLIEGYDSLKNAGYEQIVGLRDVYGENYKSIYNRSLEPAHVEQFCSDIRESLSDFIADVENVQLHFAVMEVECWLLEIMKRNVMLQLDSRLTTKWVKERLKIDFSHNLEYSLFHPAVKLSEILSSVGISYSKHWDDIKNIVFKLEKEDFAELYESGRSKSFSAFYKAIFDV
;
A
#
# COMPACT_ATOMS: atom_id res chain seq x y z
N MET A 1 7.27 10.50 17.07
CA MET A 1 7.55 9.51 16.01
C MET A 1 7.80 10.22 14.70
N LYS A 2 8.89 9.89 13.99
CA LYS A 2 9.21 10.50 12.69
C LYS A 2 9.62 9.42 11.71
N LYS A 3 8.79 9.13 10.70
CA LYS A 3 9.00 8.03 9.74
C LYS A 3 9.00 8.52 8.30
N ALA A 4 9.88 7.98 7.46
CA ALA A 4 9.85 8.16 6.01
C ALA A 4 9.32 6.88 5.35
N ILE A 5 8.38 7.03 4.41
CA ILE A 5 7.73 5.92 3.73
C ILE A 5 7.91 6.11 2.23
N TYR A 6 8.55 5.14 1.58
CA TYR A 6 8.73 5.11 0.15
C TYR A 6 7.75 4.12 -0.46
N VAL A 7 7.00 4.55 -1.45
CA VAL A 7 6.00 3.73 -2.15
C VAL A 7 6.23 3.74 -3.65
N GLU A 8 5.82 2.68 -4.30
CA GLU A 8 6.04 2.47 -5.73
C GLU A 8 5.33 3.51 -6.60
N GLY A 9 4.05 3.78 -6.30
CA GLY A 9 3.19 4.56 -7.16
C GLY A 9 2.10 5.33 -6.43
N LEU A 10 1.16 5.83 -7.23
CA LEU A 10 0.09 6.70 -6.76
C LEU A 10 -0.97 5.94 -5.94
N SER A 11 -1.26 4.68 -6.30
CA SER A 11 -2.20 3.82 -5.56
C SER A 11 -1.73 3.59 -4.14
N GLU A 12 -0.46 3.17 -3.99
CA GLU A 12 0.19 2.92 -2.70
C GLU A 12 0.26 4.22 -1.89
N MET A 13 0.66 5.33 -2.53
CA MET A 13 0.74 6.64 -1.87
C MET A 13 -0.61 7.06 -1.30
N THR A 14 -1.67 6.95 -2.10
CA THR A 14 -3.02 7.36 -1.69
C THR A 14 -3.56 6.46 -0.59
N PHE A 15 -3.32 5.15 -0.70
CA PHE A 15 -3.73 4.16 0.30
C PHE A 15 -3.04 4.42 1.66
N VAL A 16 -1.71 4.60 1.64
CA VAL A 16 -0.93 4.87 2.86
C VAL A 16 -1.30 6.24 3.45
N TYR A 17 -1.51 7.25 2.62
CA TYR A 17 -1.97 8.56 3.08
C TYR A 17 -3.29 8.48 3.84
N GLN A 18 -4.30 7.80 3.27
CA GLN A 18 -5.60 7.62 3.92
C GLN A 18 -5.50 6.81 5.22
N MET A 19 -4.69 5.75 5.21
CA MET A 19 -4.42 4.94 6.39
C MET A 19 -3.82 5.79 7.54
N LEU A 20 -2.84 6.62 7.23
CA LEU A 20 -2.23 7.55 8.19
C LEU A 20 -3.26 8.57 8.70
N LEU A 21 -3.97 9.21 7.80
CA LEU A 21 -4.93 10.26 8.11
C LEU A 21 -6.03 9.74 9.05
N THR A 22 -6.61 8.59 8.73
CA THR A 22 -7.70 7.99 9.52
C THR A 22 -7.22 7.42 10.84
N HIS A 23 -6.00 6.84 10.90
CA HIS A 23 -5.44 6.32 12.15
C HIS A 23 -5.37 7.39 13.24
N PHE A 24 -5.02 8.60 12.88
CA PHE A 24 -4.97 9.76 13.79
C PHE A 24 -6.28 10.56 13.83
N ASP A 25 -7.41 9.95 13.41
CA ASP A 25 -8.75 10.56 13.40
C ASP A 25 -8.79 11.91 12.66
N SER A 26 -7.92 12.09 11.67
CA SER A 26 -7.70 13.37 10.94
C SER A 26 -7.43 14.55 11.87
N ASP A 27 -6.80 14.30 13.01
CA ASP A 27 -6.44 15.36 13.95
C ASP A 27 -5.21 16.12 13.45
N TRP A 28 -5.44 17.35 13.01
CA TRP A 28 -4.42 18.24 12.45
C TRP A 28 -3.21 18.46 13.39
N MET A 29 -3.43 18.42 14.70
CA MET A 29 -2.39 18.64 15.70
C MET A 29 -1.62 17.36 16.07
N GLN A 30 -2.13 16.19 15.71
CA GLN A 30 -1.54 14.91 16.05
C GLN A 30 -0.65 14.33 14.96
N VAL A 31 -0.90 14.67 13.70
CA VAL A 31 -0.18 14.10 12.56
C VAL A 31 0.23 15.14 11.53
N ARG A 32 1.46 15.05 11.05
CA ARG A 32 1.97 15.74 9.85
C ARG A 32 2.28 14.73 8.77
N ILE A 33 1.72 14.89 7.59
CA ILE A 33 1.99 14.05 6.42
C ILE A 33 2.49 14.97 5.30
N ASN A 34 3.75 14.80 4.90
CA ASN A 34 4.34 15.48 3.74
C ASN A 34 4.40 14.52 2.56
N CYS A 35 3.79 14.89 1.45
CA CYS A 35 3.69 14.06 0.26
C CYS A 35 4.61 14.56 -0.87
N VAL A 36 5.48 13.69 -1.39
CA VAL A 36 6.47 14.06 -2.42
C VAL A 36 6.47 13.03 -3.55
N ASN A 37 6.31 13.50 -4.79
CA ASN A 37 6.65 12.70 -5.97
C ASN A 37 8.11 12.92 -6.33
N LEU A 38 8.91 11.85 -6.41
CA LEU A 38 10.31 11.93 -6.79
C LEU A 38 10.51 11.95 -8.31
N LYS A 39 9.55 11.40 -9.07
CA LYS A 39 9.53 11.49 -10.54
C LYS A 39 8.37 12.37 -10.98
N ASN A 40 8.61 13.22 -11.98
CA ASN A 40 7.60 14.12 -12.57
C ASN A 40 6.82 14.93 -11.51
N ALA A 41 7.55 15.48 -10.54
CA ALA A 41 6.99 16.14 -9.35
C ALA A 41 5.92 17.20 -9.67
N ASP A 42 6.13 17.97 -10.75
CA ASP A 42 5.25 19.09 -11.14
C ASP A 42 3.98 18.65 -11.91
N THR A 43 3.94 17.43 -12.40
CA THR A 43 2.86 16.96 -13.31
C THR A 43 2.08 15.78 -12.78
N THR A 44 2.63 15.04 -11.82
CA THR A 44 1.97 13.87 -11.24
C THR A 44 1.10 14.28 -10.05
N PRO A 45 -0.21 14.02 -10.08
CA PRO A 45 -1.08 14.26 -8.94
C PRO A 45 -0.59 13.53 -7.68
N LYS A 46 -0.86 14.08 -6.52
CA LYS A 46 -0.60 13.47 -5.22
C LYS A 46 -1.57 14.01 -4.18
N PRO A 47 -1.74 13.34 -3.02
CA PRO A 47 -2.42 13.95 -1.88
C PRO A 47 -1.72 15.26 -1.45
N ASP A 48 -2.50 16.21 -0.97
CA ASP A 48 -1.96 17.43 -0.38
C ASP A 48 -1.26 17.13 0.95
N ASP A 49 -0.30 17.97 1.31
CA ASP A 49 0.32 17.89 2.64
C ASP A 49 -0.74 18.15 3.72
N TYR A 50 -0.65 17.45 4.83
CA TYR A 50 -1.62 17.56 5.92
C TYR A 50 -0.94 17.73 7.28
N GLY A 51 -1.58 18.48 8.18
CA GLY A 51 -1.20 18.58 9.60
C GLY A 51 -0.25 19.70 9.96
N ALA A 52 -0.12 19.97 11.26
CA ALA A 52 0.75 21.01 11.80
C ALA A 52 2.24 20.58 11.68
N ASP A 53 3.12 21.57 11.45
CA ASP A 53 4.57 21.32 11.29
C ASP A 53 5.24 20.79 12.56
N ASP A 54 4.67 21.07 13.73
CA ASP A 54 5.13 20.62 15.05
C ASP A 54 4.34 19.42 15.60
N ALA A 55 3.51 18.77 14.79
CA ALA A 55 2.77 17.58 15.19
C ALA A 55 3.73 16.48 15.70
N PRO A 56 3.34 15.74 16.76
CA PRO A 56 4.20 14.71 17.37
C PRO A 56 4.47 13.51 16.47
N ASN A 57 3.60 13.27 15.50
CA ASN A 57 3.73 12.18 14.53
C ASN A 57 3.96 12.77 13.12
N GLN A 58 5.16 12.58 12.59
CA GLN A 58 5.56 13.16 11.31
C GLN A 58 5.88 12.07 10.29
N PHE A 59 5.24 12.12 9.15
CA PHE A 59 5.44 11.19 8.05
C PHE A 59 5.87 11.91 6.77
N LEU A 60 6.94 11.42 6.16
CA LEU A 60 7.35 11.82 4.83
C LEU A 60 7.00 10.68 3.86
N LEU A 61 5.98 10.88 3.04
CA LEU A 61 5.48 9.89 2.10
C LEU A 61 5.99 10.21 0.70
N ARG A 62 6.82 9.32 0.14
CA ARG A 62 7.52 9.51 -1.13
C ARG A 62 7.07 8.49 -2.18
N ASN A 63 6.52 8.96 -3.28
CA ASN A 63 6.26 8.15 -4.47
C ASN A 63 7.50 8.14 -5.36
N VAL A 64 8.07 6.95 -5.61
CA VAL A 64 9.29 6.77 -6.40
C VAL A 64 9.03 6.46 -7.88
N GLY A 65 7.79 6.12 -8.24
CA GLY A 65 7.32 5.95 -9.61
C GLY A 65 7.52 4.58 -10.25
N ASN A 66 8.15 3.62 -9.59
CA ASN A 66 8.19 2.20 -9.98
C ASN A 66 8.75 1.32 -8.86
N ASP A 67 8.50 0.00 -8.95
CA ASP A 67 8.88 -1.03 -7.97
C ASP A 67 10.39 -1.16 -7.76
N GLU A 68 11.18 -1.16 -8.80
CA GLU A 68 12.64 -1.30 -8.73
C GLU A 68 13.29 -0.11 -8.02
N SER A 69 12.70 1.08 -8.14
CA SER A 69 13.22 2.29 -7.51
C SER A 69 13.02 2.35 -6.00
N VAL A 70 12.11 1.56 -5.41
CA VAL A 70 11.87 1.62 -3.95
C VAL A 70 13.15 1.26 -3.19
N SER A 71 13.78 0.14 -3.51
CA SER A 71 15.00 -0.30 -2.83
C SER A 71 16.18 0.66 -3.03
N SER A 72 16.43 1.14 -4.26
CA SER A 72 17.50 2.09 -4.54
C SER A 72 17.29 3.43 -3.83
N MET A 73 16.05 3.94 -3.79
CA MET A 73 15.73 5.19 -3.09
C MET A 73 15.83 5.06 -1.56
N LEU A 74 15.56 3.88 -0.99
CA LEU A 74 15.83 3.62 0.43
C LEU A 74 17.34 3.75 0.72
N ILE A 75 18.20 3.14 -0.11
CA ILE A 75 19.65 3.19 0.03
C ILE A 75 20.15 4.64 -0.12
N GLU A 76 19.77 5.32 -1.20
CA GLU A 76 20.22 6.68 -1.50
C GLU A 76 19.74 7.71 -0.46
N GLY A 77 18.52 7.51 0.07
CA GLY A 77 17.89 8.43 1.04
C GLY A 77 18.35 8.21 2.48
N TYR A 78 18.93 7.06 2.80
CA TYR A 78 19.15 6.63 4.18
C TYR A 78 19.90 7.65 5.04
N ASP A 79 21.11 8.03 4.66
CA ASP A 79 21.95 8.93 5.46
C ASP A 79 21.31 10.32 5.64
N SER A 80 20.70 10.85 4.58
CA SER A 80 20.05 12.16 4.65
C SER A 80 18.83 12.17 5.55
N LEU A 81 18.03 11.10 5.55
CA LEU A 81 16.86 10.97 6.40
C LEU A 81 17.24 10.73 7.85
N LYS A 82 18.25 9.88 8.10
CA LYS A 82 18.80 9.66 9.44
C LYS A 82 19.31 10.96 10.05
N ASN A 83 20.10 11.74 9.28
CA ASN A 83 20.58 13.05 9.71
C ASN A 83 19.46 14.08 9.93
N ALA A 84 18.34 13.94 9.22
CA ALA A 84 17.13 14.76 9.43
C ALA A 84 16.25 14.27 10.59
N GLY A 85 16.70 13.24 11.33
CA GLY A 85 16.05 12.72 12.53
C GLY A 85 14.87 11.78 12.27
N TYR A 86 14.80 11.14 11.09
CA TYR A 86 13.85 10.07 10.86
C TYR A 86 14.27 8.80 11.62
N GLU A 87 13.37 8.29 12.45
CA GLU A 87 13.61 7.14 13.33
C GLU A 87 13.49 5.82 12.57
N GLN A 88 12.57 5.77 11.62
CA GLN A 88 12.36 4.62 10.73
C GLN A 88 12.20 5.05 9.27
N ILE A 89 12.66 4.19 8.37
CA ILE A 89 12.53 4.34 6.93
C ILE A 89 11.89 3.06 6.39
N VAL A 90 10.70 3.17 5.82
CA VAL A 90 9.90 2.03 5.39
C VAL A 90 9.69 2.08 3.89
N GLY A 91 9.98 0.99 3.20
CA GLY A 91 9.63 0.81 1.78
C GLY A 91 8.38 -0.06 1.65
N LEU A 92 7.50 0.29 0.73
CA LEU A 92 6.39 -0.55 0.28
C LEU A 92 6.45 -0.68 -1.24
N ARG A 93 6.49 -1.91 -1.73
CA ARG A 93 6.45 -2.22 -3.16
C ARG A 93 5.51 -3.39 -3.44
N ASP A 94 5.04 -3.46 -4.68
CA ASP A 94 4.28 -4.60 -5.16
C ASP A 94 5.20 -5.80 -5.43
N VAL A 95 4.69 -7.03 -5.21
CA VAL A 95 5.37 -8.25 -5.68
C VAL A 95 5.19 -8.38 -7.19
N TYR A 96 4.05 -7.93 -7.71
CA TYR A 96 3.71 -8.05 -9.11
C TYR A 96 4.59 -7.15 -10.00
N GLY A 97 5.62 -7.74 -10.60
CA GLY A 97 6.53 -7.05 -11.51
C GLY A 97 7.10 -8.01 -12.57
N GLU A 98 7.80 -7.47 -13.56
CA GLU A 98 8.40 -8.28 -14.62
C GLU A 98 9.43 -9.28 -14.06
N ASN A 99 10.18 -8.88 -13.03
CA ASN A 99 11.15 -9.75 -12.38
C ASN A 99 10.48 -10.96 -11.74
N TYR A 100 9.39 -10.77 -10.97
CA TYR A 100 8.65 -11.88 -10.39
C TYR A 100 8.07 -12.81 -11.47
N LYS A 101 7.46 -12.24 -12.50
CA LYS A 101 6.90 -13.01 -13.63
C LYS A 101 7.94 -13.84 -14.34
N SER A 102 9.14 -13.29 -14.56
CA SER A 102 10.22 -13.97 -15.28
C SER A 102 10.79 -15.15 -14.48
N ILE A 103 10.87 -15.04 -13.15
CA ILE A 103 11.44 -16.06 -12.26
C ILE A 103 10.42 -17.17 -11.95
N TYR A 104 9.20 -16.78 -11.58
CA TYR A 104 8.20 -17.70 -11.02
C TYR A 104 7.01 -17.97 -11.93
N ASN A 105 7.06 -17.54 -13.19
CA ASN A 105 6.01 -17.79 -14.20
C ASN A 105 4.58 -17.57 -13.68
N ARG A 106 4.37 -16.46 -12.95
CA ARG A 106 3.09 -16.09 -12.36
C ARG A 106 2.56 -17.04 -11.28
N SER A 107 3.44 -17.78 -10.61
CA SER A 107 3.04 -18.62 -9.48
C SER A 107 2.48 -17.77 -8.34
N LEU A 108 1.38 -18.24 -7.71
CA LEU A 108 0.81 -17.68 -6.47
C LEU A 108 1.16 -18.55 -5.26
N GLU A 109 2.09 -19.49 -5.40
CA GLU A 109 2.52 -20.31 -4.28
C GLU A 109 3.21 -19.44 -3.21
N PRO A 110 2.75 -19.50 -1.93
CA PRO A 110 3.32 -18.70 -0.85
C PRO A 110 4.85 -18.81 -0.75
N ALA A 111 5.41 -20.01 -0.95
CA ALA A 111 6.85 -20.22 -0.88
C ALA A 111 7.62 -19.42 -1.95
N HIS A 112 7.09 -19.29 -3.16
CA HIS A 112 7.70 -18.47 -4.22
C HIS A 112 7.64 -16.99 -3.90
N VAL A 113 6.51 -16.52 -3.38
CA VAL A 113 6.36 -15.12 -2.96
C VAL A 113 7.31 -14.79 -1.82
N GLU A 114 7.37 -15.65 -0.79
CA GLU A 114 8.24 -15.47 0.37
C GLU A 114 9.73 -15.47 -0.03
N GLN A 115 10.14 -16.39 -0.91
CA GLN A 115 11.53 -16.45 -1.41
C GLN A 115 11.89 -15.16 -2.16
N PHE A 116 11.04 -14.70 -3.08
CA PHE A 116 11.26 -13.46 -3.82
C PHE A 116 11.42 -12.25 -2.90
N CYS A 117 10.54 -12.13 -1.90
CA CYS A 117 10.60 -11.05 -0.93
C CYS A 117 11.86 -11.13 -0.05
N SER A 118 12.30 -12.35 0.32
CA SER A 118 13.53 -12.58 1.09
C SER A 118 14.76 -12.15 0.30
N ASP A 119 14.89 -12.60 -0.94
CA ASP A 119 16.04 -12.30 -1.81
C ASP A 119 16.25 -10.78 -1.98
N ILE A 120 15.14 -10.04 -2.11
CA ILE A 120 15.21 -8.58 -2.24
C ILE A 120 15.61 -7.92 -0.91
N ARG A 121 15.09 -8.39 0.24
CA ARG A 121 15.49 -7.86 1.55
C ARG A 121 16.95 -8.16 1.85
N GLU A 122 17.44 -9.35 1.52
CA GLU A 122 18.85 -9.71 1.66
C GLU A 122 19.74 -8.78 0.83
N SER A 123 19.37 -8.52 -0.41
CA SER A 123 20.13 -7.58 -1.25
C SER A 123 20.16 -6.15 -0.70
N LEU A 124 19.12 -5.72 0.02
CA LEU A 124 19.10 -4.41 0.68
C LEU A 124 20.08 -4.37 1.86
N SER A 125 20.19 -5.45 2.62
CA SER A 125 21.07 -5.54 3.79
C SER A 125 22.56 -5.44 3.46
N ASP A 126 22.94 -5.71 2.21
CA ASP A 126 24.32 -5.54 1.74
C ASP A 126 24.75 -4.06 1.67
N PHE A 127 23.79 -3.15 1.60
CA PHE A 127 24.04 -1.71 1.43
C PHE A 127 23.72 -0.88 2.68
N ILE A 128 22.86 -1.37 3.56
CA ILE A 128 22.41 -0.64 4.76
C ILE A 128 22.76 -1.47 6.00
N ALA A 129 23.72 -0.97 6.80
CA ALA A 129 24.15 -1.66 8.01
C ALA A 129 23.10 -1.63 9.14
N ASP A 130 22.22 -0.61 9.16
CA ASP A 130 21.20 -0.38 10.18
C ASP A 130 19.84 -0.91 9.71
N VAL A 131 19.77 -2.21 9.49
CA VAL A 131 18.55 -2.87 9.00
C VAL A 131 17.39 -2.87 10.00
N GLU A 132 17.65 -2.53 11.27
CA GLU A 132 16.59 -2.45 12.29
C GLU A 132 15.66 -1.24 12.03
N ASN A 133 16.23 -0.15 11.50
CA ASN A 133 15.50 1.10 11.24
C ASN A 133 15.08 1.25 9.77
N VAL A 134 15.48 0.32 8.89
CA VAL A 134 15.09 0.31 7.48
C VAL A 134 14.37 -1.00 7.15
N GLN A 135 13.09 -0.90 6.83
CA GLN A 135 12.25 -2.07 6.56
C GLN A 135 11.68 -2.01 5.15
N LEU A 136 11.74 -3.13 4.43
CA LEU A 136 11.10 -3.27 3.12
C LEU A 136 9.93 -4.24 3.21
N HIS A 137 8.75 -3.72 2.95
CA HIS A 137 7.49 -4.45 2.92
C HIS A 137 6.99 -4.64 1.48
N PHE A 138 6.16 -5.64 1.30
CA PHE A 138 5.60 -5.99 0.00
C PHE A 138 4.09 -6.11 0.09
N ALA A 139 3.37 -5.46 -0.82
CA ALA A 139 2.00 -5.82 -1.12
C ALA A 139 2.04 -7.09 -2.00
N VAL A 140 1.48 -8.19 -1.52
CA VAL A 140 1.49 -9.44 -2.29
C VAL A 140 0.61 -9.26 -3.52
N MET A 141 1.23 -9.39 -4.67
CA MET A 141 0.80 -8.97 -6.00
C MET A 141 0.71 -7.45 -6.13
N GLU A 142 -0.32 -6.79 -5.62
CA GLU A 142 -0.56 -5.34 -5.72
C GLU A 142 -1.31 -4.84 -4.48
N VAL A 143 -1.20 -3.56 -4.14
CA VAL A 143 -1.93 -2.92 -3.03
C VAL A 143 -3.45 -3.04 -3.19
N GLU A 144 -3.94 -3.19 -4.42
CA GLU A 144 -5.35 -3.44 -4.71
C GLU A 144 -5.86 -4.77 -4.11
N CYS A 145 -4.97 -5.70 -3.77
CA CYS A 145 -5.34 -6.88 -3.00
C CYS A 145 -5.83 -6.51 -1.60
N TRP A 146 -5.13 -5.61 -0.92
CA TRP A 146 -5.54 -5.08 0.38
C TRP A 146 -6.87 -4.31 0.29
N LEU A 147 -6.99 -3.50 -0.75
CA LEU A 147 -8.20 -2.75 -1.01
C LEU A 147 -9.41 -3.67 -1.25
N LEU A 148 -9.25 -4.76 -2.00
CA LEU A 148 -10.28 -5.77 -2.19
C LEU A 148 -10.65 -6.49 -0.90
N GLU A 149 -9.67 -6.79 -0.02
CA GLU A 149 -9.93 -7.39 1.30
C GLU A 149 -10.76 -6.46 2.20
N ILE A 150 -10.48 -5.15 2.17
CA ILE A 150 -11.29 -4.14 2.88
C ILE A 150 -12.69 -4.03 2.25
N MET A 151 -12.77 -3.87 0.94
CA MET A 151 -14.01 -3.62 0.21
C MET A 151 -15.05 -4.72 0.37
N LYS A 152 -14.63 -5.96 0.63
CA LYS A 152 -15.58 -7.08 0.72
C LYS A 152 -16.61 -6.96 1.84
N ARG A 153 -16.44 -6.04 2.80
CA ARG A 153 -17.34 -5.90 3.93
C ARG A 153 -18.37 -4.80 3.74
N ASN A 154 -17.99 -3.55 3.80
CA ASN A 154 -18.93 -2.43 3.80
C ASN A 154 -18.71 -1.46 2.65
N VAL A 155 -17.46 -1.24 2.24
CA VAL A 155 -17.13 -0.22 1.25
C VAL A 155 -17.73 -0.52 -0.12
N MET A 156 -17.82 -1.79 -0.51
CA MET A 156 -18.52 -2.15 -1.77
C MET A 156 -19.98 -1.70 -1.77
N LEU A 157 -20.70 -1.87 -0.66
CA LEU A 157 -22.10 -1.45 -0.53
C LEU A 157 -22.26 0.07 -0.50
N GLN A 158 -21.28 0.79 0.03
CA GLN A 158 -21.27 2.26 0.00
C GLN A 158 -21.03 2.81 -1.41
N LEU A 159 -20.29 2.07 -2.25
CA LEU A 159 -20.09 2.43 -3.65
C LEU A 159 -21.35 2.15 -4.48
N ASP A 160 -21.93 0.96 -4.34
CA ASP A 160 -23.16 0.56 -5.02
C ASP A 160 -23.80 -0.63 -4.29
N SER A 161 -25.09 -0.53 -3.98
CA SER A 161 -25.83 -1.56 -3.23
C SER A 161 -25.91 -2.93 -3.93
N ARG A 162 -25.60 -3.01 -5.21
CA ARG A 162 -25.51 -4.28 -5.96
C ARG A 162 -24.24 -5.05 -5.64
N LEU A 163 -23.17 -4.37 -5.19
CA LEU A 163 -21.86 -4.96 -4.93
C LEU A 163 -21.86 -5.74 -3.61
N THR A 164 -22.41 -6.95 -3.63
CA THR A 164 -22.29 -7.91 -2.51
C THR A 164 -21.27 -8.99 -2.85
N THR A 165 -20.64 -9.57 -1.83
CA THR A 165 -19.68 -10.69 -2.03
C THR A 165 -20.31 -11.86 -2.78
N LYS A 166 -21.59 -12.14 -2.53
CA LYS A 166 -22.36 -13.15 -3.25
C LYS A 166 -22.48 -12.80 -4.75
N TRP A 167 -22.87 -11.57 -5.05
CA TRP A 167 -23.03 -11.11 -6.44
C TRP A 167 -21.70 -11.15 -7.19
N VAL A 168 -20.59 -10.68 -6.56
CA VAL A 168 -19.26 -10.72 -7.14
C VAL A 168 -18.81 -12.17 -7.42
N LYS A 169 -19.05 -13.10 -6.47
CA LYS A 169 -18.74 -14.51 -6.65
C LYS A 169 -19.53 -15.14 -7.82
N GLU A 170 -20.82 -14.90 -7.89
CA GLU A 170 -21.69 -15.49 -8.92
C GLU A 170 -21.40 -14.91 -10.30
N ARG A 171 -21.15 -13.59 -10.39
CA ARG A 171 -21.06 -12.86 -11.66
C ARG A 171 -19.64 -12.84 -12.22
N LEU A 172 -18.65 -12.59 -11.36
CA LEU A 172 -17.26 -12.37 -11.76
C LEU A 172 -16.32 -13.53 -11.39
N LYS A 173 -16.85 -14.56 -10.70
CA LYS A 173 -16.11 -15.75 -10.26
C LYS A 173 -14.93 -15.42 -9.32
N ILE A 174 -15.03 -14.32 -8.56
CA ILE A 174 -14.07 -13.94 -7.53
C ILE A 174 -14.61 -14.43 -6.19
N ASP A 175 -13.88 -15.33 -5.55
CA ASP A 175 -14.29 -15.91 -4.27
C ASP A 175 -13.54 -15.25 -3.11
N PHE A 176 -14.21 -14.38 -2.40
CA PHE A 176 -13.67 -13.69 -1.22
C PHE A 176 -13.55 -14.57 0.03
N SER A 177 -13.90 -15.86 -0.02
CA SER A 177 -13.72 -16.77 1.11
C SER A 177 -12.26 -17.19 1.30
N HIS A 178 -11.44 -17.07 0.26
CA HIS A 178 -10.01 -17.38 0.29
C HIS A 178 -9.17 -16.14 0.61
N ASN A 179 -7.91 -16.37 0.98
CA ASN A 179 -6.92 -15.30 1.07
C ASN A 179 -6.62 -14.76 -0.34
N LEU A 180 -6.93 -13.50 -0.57
CA LEU A 180 -6.81 -12.90 -1.89
C LEU A 180 -5.34 -12.72 -2.30
N GLU A 181 -4.40 -12.57 -1.36
CA GLU A 181 -2.97 -12.42 -1.63
C GLU A 181 -2.41 -13.59 -2.47
N TYR A 182 -2.96 -14.80 -2.28
CA TYR A 182 -2.49 -16.01 -2.96
C TYR A 182 -3.54 -16.62 -3.91
N SER A 183 -4.61 -15.88 -4.21
CA SER A 183 -5.67 -16.33 -5.10
C SER A 183 -5.93 -15.41 -6.29
N LEU A 184 -5.42 -14.16 -6.25
CA LEU A 184 -5.57 -13.16 -7.32
C LEU A 184 -4.20 -12.72 -7.85
N PHE A 185 -3.94 -13.05 -9.11
CA PHE A 185 -2.69 -12.65 -9.77
C PHE A 185 -2.67 -11.18 -10.21
N HIS A 186 -3.84 -10.62 -10.59
CA HIS A 186 -4.02 -9.23 -11.02
C HIS A 186 -5.13 -8.54 -10.21
N PRO A 187 -4.88 -8.18 -8.93
CA PRO A 187 -5.88 -7.53 -8.09
C PRO A 187 -6.46 -6.25 -8.68
N ALA A 188 -5.63 -5.39 -9.30
CA ALA A 188 -6.08 -4.16 -9.94
C ALA A 188 -7.06 -4.40 -11.08
N VAL A 189 -6.81 -5.41 -11.91
CA VAL A 189 -7.72 -5.80 -13.00
C VAL A 189 -9.05 -6.29 -12.41
N LYS A 190 -9.01 -7.11 -11.35
CA LYS A 190 -10.20 -7.62 -10.69
C LYS A 190 -11.02 -6.52 -10.01
N LEU A 191 -10.36 -5.57 -9.38
CA LEU A 191 -11.01 -4.37 -8.85
C LEU A 191 -11.70 -3.58 -9.95
N SER A 192 -11.02 -3.34 -11.07
CA SER A 192 -11.59 -2.65 -12.23
C SER A 192 -12.81 -3.40 -12.81
N GLU A 193 -12.76 -4.74 -12.93
CA GLU A 193 -13.89 -5.56 -13.37
C GLU A 193 -15.11 -5.41 -12.44
N ILE A 194 -14.89 -5.45 -11.12
CA ILE A 194 -15.94 -5.31 -10.11
C ILE A 194 -16.62 -3.93 -10.25
N LEU A 195 -15.84 -2.88 -10.26
CA LEU A 195 -16.33 -1.51 -10.28
C LEU A 195 -17.02 -1.17 -11.61
N SER A 196 -16.42 -1.57 -12.74
CA SER A 196 -17.00 -1.35 -14.07
C SER A 196 -18.35 -2.04 -14.25
N SER A 197 -18.59 -3.15 -13.56
CA SER A 197 -19.85 -3.87 -13.60
C SER A 197 -21.05 -3.08 -13.03
N VAL A 198 -20.78 -2.04 -12.26
CA VAL A 198 -21.78 -1.10 -11.71
C VAL A 198 -21.63 0.32 -12.26
N GLY A 199 -20.75 0.51 -13.25
CA GLY A 199 -20.58 1.79 -13.95
C GLY A 199 -19.58 2.74 -13.25
N ILE A 200 -18.72 2.21 -12.37
CA ILE A 200 -17.65 2.96 -11.71
C ILE A 200 -16.34 2.66 -12.42
N SER A 201 -15.59 3.70 -12.82
CA SER A 201 -14.26 3.55 -13.41
C SER A 201 -13.19 3.29 -12.34
N TYR A 202 -12.19 2.46 -12.67
CA TYR A 202 -10.95 2.33 -11.93
C TYR A 202 -9.80 2.03 -12.87
N SER A 203 -8.85 2.95 -12.97
CA SER A 203 -7.73 2.89 -13.92
C SER A 203 -6.38 3.30 -13.32
N LYS A 204 -6.22 3.29 -12.00
CA LYS A 204 -5.05 3.83 -11.27
C LYS A 204 -4.78 5.32 -11.54
N HIS A 205 -5.72 6.06 -12.16
CA HIS A 205 -5.66 7.52 -12.22
C HIS A 205 -6.11 8.15 -10.91
N TRP A 206 -5.59 9.34 -10.62
CA TRP A 206 -5.83 10.06 -9.37
C TRP A 206 -7.30 10.13 -8.95
N ASP A 207 -8.18 10.54 -9.88
CA ASP A 207 -9.60 10.69 -9.58
C ASP A 207 -10.29 9.35 -9.27
N ASP A 208 -9.89 8.29 -9.95
CA ASP A 208 -10.44 6.95 -9.70
C ASP A 208 -10.00 6.41 -8.34
N ILE A 209 -8.70 6.53 -8.03
CA ILE A 209 -8.13 6.05 -6.77
C ILE A 209 -8.75 6.80 -5.59
N LYS A 210 -8.76 8.13 -5.62
CA LYS A 210 -9.26 8.95 -4.51
C LYS A 210 -10.76 8.69 -4.23
N ASN A 211 -11.56 8.48 -5.29
CA ASN A 211 -12.99 8.23 -5.15
C ASN A 211 -13.31 6.92 -4.42
N ILE A 212 -12.35 6.02 -4.32
CA ILE A 212 -12.46 4.74 -3.62
C ILE A 212 -11.74 4.81 -2.29
N VAL A 213 -10.46 5.17 -2.30
CA VAL A 213 -9.59 5.10 -1.14
C VAL A 213 -10.00 6.10 -0.06
N PHE A 214 -10.43 7.32 -0.41
CA PHE A 214 -10.85 8.32 0.59
C PHE A 214 -12.21 8.03 1.25
N LYS A 215 -12.86 6.94 0.87
CA LYS A 215 -14.04 6.42 1.58
C LYS A 215 -13.69 5.42 2.67
N LEU A 216 -12.44 5.00 2.75
CA LEU A 216 -11.96 4.09 3.78
C LEU A 216 -11.88 4.83 5.11
N GLU A 217 -12.37 4.20 6.15
CA GLU A 217 -12.38 4.68 7.51
C GLU A 217 -11.34 3.94 8.36
N LYS A 218 -11.05 4.43 9.55
CA LYS A 218 -10.10 3.84 10.50
C LYS A 218 -10.42 2.37 10.79
N GLU A 219 -11.68 2.08 10.95
CA GLU A 219 -12.21 0.74 11.25
C GLU A 219 -11.91 -0.27 10.13
N ASP A 220 -11.91 0.18 8.87
CA ASP A 220 -11.60 -0.69 7.72
C ASP A 220 -10.16 -1.20 7.78
N PHE A 221 -9.21 -0.32 8.09
CA PHE A 221 -7.80 -0.68 8.23
C PHE A 221 -7.54 -1.51 9.50
N ALA A 222 -8.13 -1.10 10.63
CA ALA A 222 -7.99 -1.82 11.90
C ALA A 222 -8.53 -3.25 11.78
N GLU A 223 -9.69 -3.42 11.15
CA GLU A 223 -10.29 -4.73 10.96
C GLU A 223 -9.50 -5.62 10.00
N LEU A 224 -8.91 -5.07 8.93
CA LEU A 224 -8.02 -5.83 8.06
C LEU A 224 -6.79 -6.31 8.85
N TYR A 225 -6.19 -5.45 9.69
CA TYR A 225 -5.07 -5.78 10.54
C TYR A 225 -5.43 -6.90 11.54
N GLU A 226 -6.50 -6.72 12.32
CA GLU A 226 -6.93 -7.65 13.37
C GLU A 226 -7.37 -9.01 12.82
N SER A 227 -7.94 -9.02 11.62
CA SER A 227 -8.38 -10.28 10.97
C SER A 227 -7.23 -11.21 10.62
N GLY A 228 -6.01 -10.70 10.46
CA GLY A 228 -4.83 -11.45 10.04
C GLY A 228 -4.96 -12.13 8.65
N ARG A 229 -5.96 -11.74 7.86
CA ARG A 229 -6.21 -12.33 6.54
C ARG A 229 -5.18 -11.93 5.51
N SER A 230 -4.72 -10.67 5.56
CA SER A 230 -3.61 -10.19 4.76
C SER A 230 -2.37 -10.08 5.63
N LYS A 231 -1.49 -11.05 5.54
CA LYS A 231 -0.24 -11.06 6.32
C LYS A 231 0.68 -9.94 5.90
N SER A 232 0.72 -9.63 4.61
CA SER A 232 1.56 -8.55 4.08
C SER A 232 1.10 -7.19 4.57
N PHE A 233 -0.23 -6.93 4.58
CA PHE A 233 -0.80 -5.73 5.18
C PHE A 233 -0.51 -5.64 6.67
N SER A 234 -0.76 -6.73 7.42
CA SER A 234 -0.54 -6.73 8.88
C SER A 234 0.91 -6.43 9.24
N ALA A 235 1.87 -6.96 8.48
CA ALA A 235 3.28 -6.66 8.68
C ALA A 235 3.61 -5.18 8.39
N PHE A 236 3.07 -4.63 7.32
CA PHE A 236 3.24 -3.22 6.97
C PHE A 236 2.57 -2.29 8.00
N TYR A 237 1.31 -2.54 8.34
CA TYR A 237 0.56 -1.76 9.34
C TYR A 237 1.28 -1.71 10.68
N LYS A 238 1.77 -2.86 11.15
CA LYS A 238 2.56 -2.96 12.37
C LYS A 238 3.84 -2.12 12.31
N ALA A 239 4.57 -2.14 11.21
CA ALA A 239 5.78 -1.34 11.03
C ALA A 239 5.51 0.17 11.04
N ILE A 240 4.35 0.59 10.53
CA ILE A 240 3.99 2.01 10.51
C ILE A 240 3.56 2.52 11.89
N PHE A 241 2.79 1.74 12.66
CA PHE A 241 2.15 2.20 13.91
C PHE A 241 2.77 1.61 15.18
N ASP A 242 3.80 0.77 15.08
CA ASP A 242 4.50 0.13 16.21
C ASP A 242 3.55 -0.68 17.15
N VAL A 243 2.54 -1.37 16.58
CA VAL A 243 1.48 -2.11 17.30
C VAL A 243 1.67 -3.62 17.24
#